data_6bcdc707e24c8523d5aba3c935885869
#
_entry.id   6bcdc707e24c8523d5aba3c935885869
#
_cell.length_a   1.000
_cell.length_b   1.000
_cell.length_c   1.000
_cell.angle_alpha   90.00
_cell.angle_beta   90.00
_cell.angle_gamma   90.00
#
_symmetry.space_group_name_H-M   'P 1'
#
loop_
_entity.id
_entity.type
_entity.pdbx_description
1 polymer ?
#
loop_
_entity_poly.entity_id
_entity_poly.type
_entity_poly.pdbx_seq_one_letter_code
_entity_poly.pdbx_strand_id
1 'polypeptide(L)'
;MELLYADKRIAVAVKPPGILSTDEPGGMPELLRRQLGTPCIRTVHRLDAATGGVMVFARSAAAASILSGQVRDHQFRKTYLAVVRGDPGQSETWRDLLGRDPVRRRTVVAQEPGPDVRPAELDFERLASRDGL
;
A
#
# COMPACT_ATOMS: atom_id res chain seq x y z
N MET A 1 1.30 -4.77 18.57
CA MET A 1 1.57 -4.64 17.12
C MET A 1 3.07 -4.79 16.90
N GLU A 2 3.45 -5.48 15.85
CA GLU A 2 4.86 -5.69 15.53
C GLU A 2 5.49 -4.41 14.97
N LEU A 3 6.43 -3.85 15.73
CA LEU A 3 7.18 -2.66 15.36
C LEU A 3 8.58 -3.10 14.94
N LEU A 4 8.95 -2.81 13.68
CA LEU A 4 10.24 -3.19 13.12
C LEU A 4 11.31 -2.14 13.35
N TYR A 5 10.92 -0.87 13.39
CA TYR A 5 11.84 0.25 13.62
C TYR A 5 11.05 1.48 14.12
N ALA A 6 11.67 2.27 14.97
CA ALA A 6 11.15 3.59 15.32
C ALA A 6 12.28 4.52 15.75
N ASP A 7 12.24 5.75 15.26
CA ASP A 7 13.06 6.85 15.71
C ASP A 7 12.20 8.13 15.90
N LYS A 8 12.82 9.28 16.00
CA LYS A 8 12.10 10.57 16.19
C LYS A 8 11.31 10.98 14.94
N ARG A 9 11.61 10.43 13.76
CA ARG A 9 11.07 10.86 12.47
C ARG A 9 10.09 9.87 11.88
N ILE A 10 10.35 8.57 12.01
CA ILE A 10 9.56 7.51 11.40
C ILE A 10 9.25 6.37 12.37
N ALA A 11 8.22 5.63 12.04
CA ALA A 11 7.93 4.32 12.61
C ALA A 11 7.66 3.33 11.46
N VAL A 12 8.22 2.14 11.55
CA VAL A 12 8.00 1.04 10.61
C VAL A 12 7.35 -0.11 11.35
N ALA A 13 6.16 -0.50 10.92
CA ALA A 13 5.36 -1.50 11.60
C ALA A 13 4.72 -2.48 10.61
N VAL A 14 4.41 -3.67 11.10
CA VAL A 14 3.64 -4.66 10.33
C VAL A 14 2.17 -4.41 10.58
N LYS A 15 1.43 -4.07 9.52
CA LYS A 15 -0.03 -4.01 9.55
C LYS A 15 -0.60 -5.43 9.44
N PRO A 16 -1.37 -5.90 10.42
CA PRO A 16 -2.08 -7.16 10.26
C PRO A 16 -3.26 -7.01 9.29
N PRO A 17 -3.70 -8.10 8.65
CA PRO A 17 -4.96 -8.10 7.92
C PRO A 17 -6.14 -7.72 8.82
N GLY A 18 -7.10 -7.00 8.29
CA GLY A 18 -8.30 -6.56 9.03
C GLY A 18 -8.17 -5.19 9.71
N ILE A 19 -6.97 -4.63 9.79
CA ILE A 19 -6.72 -3.30 10.37
C ILE A 19 -6.64 -2.25 9.24
N LEU A 20 -7.26 -1.09 9.46
CA LEU A 20 -7.18 0.02 8.52
C LEU A 20 -5.82 0.72 8.57
N SER A 21 -5.35 1.13 7.41
CA SER A 21 -4.09 1.90 7.28
C SER A 21 -4.24 3.36 7.70
N THR A 22 -5.45 3.88 7.66
CA THR A 22 -5.79 5.29 7.80
C THR A 22 -6.15 5.66 9.24
N ASP A 23 -6.17 6.95 9.53
CA ASP A 23 -6.40 7.50 10.87
C ASP A 23 -7.90 7.48 11.23
N GLU A 24 -8.37 6.30 11.47
CA GLU A 24 -9.73 5.99 11.91
C GLU A 24 -9.67 5.21 13.24
N PRO A 25 -10.76 5.16 14.00
CA PRO A 25 -10.79 4.37 15.24
C PRO A 25 -10.37 2.92 15.00
N GLY A 26 -9.39 2.44 15.76
CA GLY A 26 -8.80 1.11 15.60
C GLY A 26 -7.83 0.97 14.42
N GLY A 27 -7.56 2.03 13.67
CA GLY A 27 -6.59 2.03 12.59
C GLY A 27 -5.13 2.09 13.06
N MET A 28 -4.21 1.86 12.14
CA MET A 28 -2.77 1.82 12.41
C MET A 28 -2.25 3.07 13.14
N PRO A 29 -2.60 4.31 12.73
CA PRO A 29 -2.10 5.48 13.42
C PRO A 29 -2.52 5.57 14.89
N GLU A 30 -3.76 5.24 15.21
CA GLU A 30 -4.25 5.22 16.60
C GLU A 30 -3.48 4.20 17.43
N LEU A 31 -3.34 2.99 16.93
CA LEU A 31 -2.64 1.91 17.62
C LEU A 31 -1.15 2.26 17.87
N LEU A 32 -0.50 2.85 16.88
CA LEU A 32 0.90 3.27 17.00
C LEU A 32 1.07 4.47 17.95
N ARG A 33 0.15 5.43 17.96
CA ARG A 33 0.19 6.53 18.94
C ARG A 33 0.14 6.00 20.37
N ARG A 34 -0.72 5.04 20.65
CA ARG A 34 -0.81 4.40 21.96
C ARG A 34 0.46 3.63 22.31
N GLN A 35 0.97 2.83 21.38
CA GLN A 35 2.14 1.98 21.62
C GLN A 35 3.43 2.78 21.81
N LEU A 36 3.62 3.87 21.05
CA LEU A 36 4.82 4.70 21.08
C LEU A 36 4.72 5.90 22.03
N GLY A 37 3.56 6.13 22.64
CA GLY A 37 3.34 7.27 23.53
C GLY A 37 3.56 8.62 22.82
N THR A 38 3.16 8.73 21.56
CA THR A 38 3.37 9.94 20.74
C THR A 38 2.04 10.44 20.18
N PRO A 39 1.79 11.76 20.15
CA PRO A 39 0.58 12.29 19.55
C PRO A 39 0.60 12.32 18.03
N CYS A 40 1.77 12.24 17.40
CA CYS A 40 1.92 12.39 15.96
C CYS A 40 2.34 11.09 15.29
N ILE A 41 1.39 10.46 14.61
CA ILE A 41 1.60 9.38 13.64
C ILE A 41 0.79 9.74 12.39
N ARG A 42 1.46 9.84 11.25
CA ARG A 42 0.86 10.23 9.97
C ARG A 42 1.06 9.15 8.93
N THR A 43 -0.01 8.80 8.24
CA THR A 43 -0.02 7.86 7.12
C THR A 43 0.51 8.57 5.88
N VAL A 44 1.45 7.96 5.18
CA VAL A 44 2.04 8.48 3.93
C VAL A 44 1.79 7.56 2.73
N HIS A 45 1.44 6.32 2.99
CA HIS A 45 0.96 5.33 2.01
C HIS A 45 -0.02 4.38 2.70
N ARG A 46 -0.68 3.53 1.95
CA ARG A 46 -1.70 2.65 2.50
C ARG A 46 -1.62 1.24 1.93
N LEU A 47 -2.10 0.28 2.72
CA LEU A 47 -2.51 -1.06 2.31
C LEU A 47 -4.01 -1.18 2.52
N ASP A 48 -4.67 -2.00 1.73
CA ASP A 48 -6.08 -2.30 1.93
C ASP A 48 -6.31 -3.02 3.26
N ALA A 49 -7.51 -2.94 3.81
CA ALA A 49 -7.82 -3.52 5.11
C ALA A 49 -7.47 -5.01 5.18
N ALA A 50 -7.81 -5.78 4.14
CA ALA A 50 -7.53 -7.21 4.08
C ALA A 50 -6.05 -7.56 3.84
N THR A 51 -5.22 -6.59 3.44
CA THR A 51 -3.81 -6.81 3.13
C THR A 51 -2.95 -6.62 4.37
N GLY A 52 -2.12 -7.60 4.68
CA GLY A 52 -1.07 -7.48 5.69
C GLY A 52 0.26 -7.06 5.06
N GLY A 53 1.13 -6.43 5.83
CA GLY A 53 2.46 -6.07 5.36
C GLY A 53 3.10 -4.90 6.07
N VAL A 54 4.31 -4.58 5.65
CA VAL A 54 5.13 -3.52 6.24
C VAL A 54 4.67 -2.16 5.77
N MET A 55 4.51 -1.25 6.73
CA MET A 55 4.17 0.16 6.48
C MET A 55 5.13 1.08 7.22
N VAL A 56 5.45 2.19 6.58
CA VAL A 56 6.15 3.32 7.22
C VAL A 56 5.17 4.44 7.55
N PHE A 57 5.35 5.03 8.72
CA PHE A 57 4.58 6.17 9.22
C PHE A 57 5.51 7.31 9.57
N ALA A 58 5.08 8.54 9.32
CA ALA A 58 5.81 9.72 9.76
C ALA A 58 5.42 10.08 11.21
N ARG A 59 6.40 10.52 11.99
CA ARG A 59 6.23 10.96 13.38
C ARG A 59 6.29 12.49 13.53
N SER A 60 6.33 13.22 12.43
CA SER A 60 6.28 14.67 12.39
C SER A 60 5.69 15.15 11.06
N ALA A 61 5.24 16.40 11.01
CA ALA A 61 4.76 17.02 9.78
C ALA A 61 5.87 17.11 8.72
N ALA A 62 7.10 17.44 9.13
CA ALA A 62 8.25 17.52 8.23
C ALA A 62 8.59 16.16 7.62
N ALA A 63 8.64 15.09 8.42
CA ALA A 63 8.86 13.73 7.92
C ALA A 63 7.72 13.27 6.99
N ALA A 64 6.48 13.61 7.31
CA ALA A 64 5.33 13.30 6.45
C ALA A 64 5.43 13.96 5.08
N SER A 65 5.85 15.22 5.03
CA SER A 65 6.05 15.94 3.76
C SER A 65 7.13 15.29 2.90
N ILE A 66 8.27 14.93 3.49
CA ILE A 66 9.36 14.27 2.78
C ILE A 66 8.93 12.91 2.25
N LEU A 67 8.36 12.06 3.11
CA LEU A 67 7.92 10.72 2.71
C LEU A 67 6.80 10.74 1.68
N SER A 68 5.83 11.65 1.82
CA SER A 68 4.76 11.82 0.82
C SER A 68 5.31 12.25 -0.53
N GLY A 69 6.34 13.10 -0.55
CA GLY A 69 7.08 13.45 -1.77
C GLY A 69 7.72 12.23 -2.42
N GLN A 70 8.41 11.41 -1.65
CA GLN A 70 9.03 10.18 -2.14
C GLN A 70 8.00 9.17 -2.69
N VAL A 71 6.84 9.03 -2.05
CA VAL A 71 5.74 8.19 -2.55
C VAL A 71 5.21 8.73 -3.88
N ARG A 72 4.93 10.04 -3.96
CA ARG A 72 4.44 10.70 -5.18
C ARG A 72 5.43 10.56 -6.34
N ASP A 73 6.72 10.66 -6.06
CA ASP A 73 7.78 10.60 -7.07
C ASP A 73 8.25 9.16 -7.36
N HIS A 74 7.45 8.16 -6.95
CA HIS A 74 7.69 6.72 -7.17
C HIS A 74 9.05 6.22 -6.65
N GLN A 75 9.56 6.81 -5.57
CA GLN A 75 10.82 6.40 -4.96
C GLN A 75 10.66 5.24 -3.97
N PHE A 76 9.43 4.91 -3.58
CA PHE A 76 9.14 3.71 -2.79
C PHE A 76 9.13 2.49 -3.70
N ARG A 77 9.97 1.52 -3.38
CA ARG A 77 9.88 0.18 -3.96
C ARG A 77 8.85 -0.63 -3.18
N LYS A 78 7.83 -1.13 -3.86
CA LYS A 78 6.74 -1.89 -3.27
C LYS A 78 6.80 -3.31 -3.82
N THR A 79 7.00 -4.27 -2.93
CA THR A 79 7.03 -5.69 -3.29
C THR A 79 5.93 -6.40 -2.51
N TYR A 80 5.13 -7.20 -3.22
CA TYR A 80 4.01 -7.94 -2.66
C TYR A 80 4.13 -9.42 -2.99
N LEU A 81 3.58 -10.25 -2.12
CA LEU A 81 3.26 -11.63 -2.43
C LEU A 81 1.76 -11.75 -2.62
N ALA A 82 1.34 -12.39 -3.71
CA ALA A 82 -0.06 -12.60 -4.02
C ALA A 82 -0.30 -14.01 -4.54
N VAL A 83 -1.42 -14.60 -4.16
CA VAL A 83 -1.94 -15.82 -4.76
C VAL A 83 -3.01 -15.42 -5.75
N VAL A 84 -2.87 -15.84 -7.02
CA VAL A 84 -3.80 -15.52 -8.08
C VAL A 84 -4.33 -16.82 -8.73
N ARG A 85 -5.47 -16.74 -9.36
CA ARG A 85 -6.01 -17.84 -10.17
C ARG A 85 -5.42 -17.80 -11.57
N GLY A 86 -5.16 -18.97 -12.13
CA GLY A 86 -4.65 -19.12 -13.47
C GLY A 86 -3.13 -19.01 -13.54
N ASP A 87 -2.61 -18.97 -14.75
CA ASP A 87 -1.19 -18.86 -15.02
C ASP A 87 -0.90 -17.54 -15.75
N PRO A 88 -0.28 -16.57 -15.09
CA PRO A 88 0.09 -15.31 -15.71
C PRO A 88 1.36 -15.40 -16.58
N GLY A 89 2.00 -16.58 -16.64
CA GLY A 89 3.32 -16.76 -17.21
C GLY A 89 4.42 -16.68 -16.15
N GLN A 90 5.68 -16.74 -16.57
CA GLN A 90 6.83 -16.76 -15.65
C GLN A 90 7.14 -15.38 -15.08
N SER A 91 7.22 -14.38 -15.94
CA SER A 91 7.47 -12.99 -15.56
C SER A 91 7.07 -12.06 -16.68
N GLU A 92 6.54 -10.89 -16.35
CA GLU A 92 6.17 -9.87 -17.32
C GLU A 92 6.04 -8.51 -16.63
N THR A 93 6.11 -7.45 -17.44
CA THR A 93 5.74 -6.10 -17.03
C THR A 93 4.41 -5.73 -17.67
N TRP A 94 3.41 -5.44 -16.86
CA TRP A 94 2.11 -4.96 -17.33
C TRP A 94 2.02 -3.44 -17.18
N ARG A 95 1.58 -2.79 -18.24
CA ARG A 95 1.31 -1.35 -18.27
C ARG A 95 -0.10 -1.11 -18.73
N ASP A 96 -0.92 -0.57 -17.84
CA ASP A 96 -2.34 -0.37 -18.07
C ASP A 96 -2.77 1.03 -17.69
N LEU A 97 -3.90 1.45 -18.23
CA LEU A 97 -4.66 2.58 -17.73
C LEU A 97 -5.75 2.06 -16.81
N LEU A 98 -5.74 2.49 -15.55
CA LEU A 98 -6.74 2.10 -14.57
C LEU A 98 -7.72 3.22 -14.30
N GLY A 99 -8.99 2.93 -14.43
CA GLY A 99 -10.09 3.82 -14.12
C GLY A 99 -11.04 3.21 -13.10
N ARG A 100 -11.97 4.01 -12.58
CA ARG A 100 -12.99 3.56 -11.65
C ARG A 100 -14.34 3.45 -12.32
N ASP A 101 -14.93 2.26 -12.25
CA ASP A 101 -16.34 2.05 -12.59
C ASP A 101 -17.21 2.52 -11.40
N PRO A 102 -17.95 3.64 -11.52
CA PRO A 102 -18.74 4.16 -10.42
C PRO A 102 -19.97 3.30 -10.09
N VAL A 103 -20.48 2.54 -11.05
CA VAL A 103 -21.66 1.68 -10.87
C VAL A 103 -21.27 0.43 -10.10
N ARG A 104 -20.23 -0.25 -10.55
CA ARG A 104 -19.72 -1.49 -9.92
C ARG A 104 -18.80 -1.22 -8.74
N ARG A 105 -18.41 0.04 -8.52
CA ARG A 105 -17.53 0.50 -7.45
C ARG A 105 -16.18 -0.23 -7.40
N ARG A 106 -15.64 -0.56 -8.56
CA ARG A 106 -14.35 -1.26 -8.70
C ARG A 106 -13.44 -0.59 -9.71
N THR A 107 -12.15 -0.85 -9.59
CA THR A 107 -11.15 -0.44 -10.58
C THR A 107 -11.22 -1.36 -11.79
N VAL A 108 -11.15 -0.77 -12.97
CA VAL A 108 -11.18 -1.47 -14.27
C VAL A 108 -10.07 -0.95 -15.16
N VAL A 109 -9.66 -1.77 -16.13
CA VAL A 109 -8.75 -1.33 -17.18
C VAL A 109 -9.53 -0.43 -18.15
N ALA A 110 -9.07 0.81 -18.30
CA ALA A 110 -9.66 1.79 -19.20
C ALA A 110 -9.05 1.68 -20.60
N GLN A 111 -9.86 1.90 -21.62
CA GLN A 111 -9.41 1.87 -23.02
C GLN A 111 -8.81 3.21 -23.46
N GLU A 112 -9.20 4.31 -22.82
CA GLU A 112 -8.81 5.67 -23.19
C GLU A 112 -8.43 6.49 -21.96
N PRO A 113 -7.54 7.49 -22.10
CA PRO A 113 -7.25 8.43 -21.03
C PRO A 113 -8.51 9.23 -20.64
N GLY A 114 -8.57 9.64 -19.38
CA GLY A 114 -9.68 10.42 -18.85
C GLY A 114 -9.32 11.02 -17.48
N PRO A 115 -10.21 11.86 -16.89
CA PRO A 115 -9.90 12.59 -15.66
C PRO A 115 -9.68 11.69 -14.44
N ASP A 116 -10.35 10.53 -14.40
CA ASP A 116 -10.23 9.55 -13.31
C ASP A 116 -9.46 8.29 -13.75
N VAL A 117 -8.69 8.39 -14.82
CA VAL A 117 -7.89 7.30 -15.38
C VAL A 117 -6.41 7.60 -15.12
N ARG A 118 -5.69 6.63 -14.58
CA ARG A 118 -4.28 6.75 -14.23
C ARG A 118 -3.46 5.62 -14.82
N PRO A 119 -2.23 5.91 -15.31
CA PRO A 119 -1.31 4.85 -15.71
C PRO A 119 -0.88 4.03 -14.50
N ALA A 120 -0.77 2.73 -14.69
CA ALA A 120 -0.27 1.78 -13.71
C ALA A 120 0.74 0.85 -14.37
N GLU A 121 1.77 0.49 -13.62
CA GLU A 121 2.80 -0.45 -14.03
C GLU A 121 3.01 -1.48 -12.94
N LEU A 122 3.10 -2.74 -13.32
CA LEU A 122 3.31 -3.87 -12.44
C LEU A 122 4.32 -4.83 -13.08
N ASP A 123 5.41 -5.08 -12.37
CA ASP A 123 6.32 -6.19 -12.68
C ASP A 123 5.94 -7.38 -11.81
N PHE A 124 5.87 -8.58 -12.39
CA PHE A 124 5.66 -9.77 -11.59
C PHE A 124 6.62 -10.90 -11.99
N GLU A 125 6.84 -11.78 -11.04
CA GLU A 125 7.56 -13.03 -11.20
C GLU A 125 6.78 -14.14 -10.49
N ARG A 126 6.49 -15.22 -11.22
CA ARG A 126 5.84 -16.40 -10.64
C ARG A 126 6.85 -17.18 -9.82
N LEU A 127 6.60 -17.33 -8.52
CA LEU A 127 7.47 -18.08 -7.61
C LEU A 127 7.10 -19.56 -7.56
N ALA A 128 5.81 -19.89 -7.64
CA ALA A 128 5.29 -21.24 -7.60
C ALA A 128 3.92 -21.33 -8.26
N SER A 129 3.51 -22.54 -8.63
CA SER A 129 2.15 -22.83 -9.12
C SER A 129 1.68 -24.14 -8.55
N ARG A 130 0.42 -24.21 -8.10
CA ARG A 130 -0.21 -25.41 -7.58
C ARG A 130 -1.72 -25.33 -7.76
N ASP A 131 -2.33 -26.40 -8.31
CA ASP A 131 -3.79 -26.55 -8.44
C ASP A 131 -4.48 -25.36 -9.13
N GLY A 132 -3.83 -24.74 -10.13
CA GLY A 132 -4.36 -23.57 -10.86
C GLY A 132 -4.18 -22.22 -10.11
N LEU A 133 -3.37 -22.21 -9.08
CA LEU A 133 -3.00 -21.00 -8.33
C LEU A 133 -1.55 -20.59 -8.57
#